data_50de6db3be391464199f6a01db0e8594
#
_entry.id   50de6db3be391464199f6a01db0e8594
#
_cell.length_a   1.000
_cell.length_b   1.000
_cell.length_c   1.000
_cell.angle_alpha   90.00
_cell.angle_beta   90.00
_cell.angle_gamma   90.00
#
_symmetry.space_group_name_H-M   'P 1'
#
loop_
_entity.id
_entity.type
_entity.pdbx_description
1 polymer ?
#
loop_
_entity_poly.entity_id
_entity_poly.type
_entity_poly.pdbx_seq_one_letter_code
_entity_poly.pdbx_strand_id
1 'polypeptide(L)'
;MKPRRATLRSAFTLVEIMIAIGLLSLVLAAIYSSWTAILRSSKTGLDAAASAQLARITVRVLEDSLGSAQSFAANLPYYYFAAENGDSPVLSFVARLSKSFPRSGKFGDLDVRRVTYSIEAAPDGSRQLVLRQNPLVMDPDKDEKDYPIVLAKNVKGLDMQFWDSNKNPPEWVDTWEGPKTNQLPKMIMLTLKLADNPHSSRITEEITRIISIPSMTVQPVWQTPRGGGQPGTPQIPGQRGVLPNPGGMNIGPR
;
A
#
# COMPACT_ATOMS: atom_id res chain seq x y z
N MET A 1 -69.56 70.93 4.07
CA MET A 1 -68.11 70.91 4.47
C MET A 1 -67.89 69.71 5.37
N LYS A 2 -67.10 68.72 4.88
CA LYS A 2 -66.77 67.51 5.66
C LYS A 2 -65.44 67.75 6.38
N PRO A 3 -65.31 67.52 7.69
CA PRO A 3 -64.04 67.73 8.37
C PRO A 3 -63.04 66.67 7.98
N ARG A 4 -61.85 67.09 7.51
CA ARG A 4 -60.67 66.24 7.29
C ARG A 4 -60.15 65.69 8.64
N ARG A 5 -60.32 64.40 8.88
CA ARG A 5 -59.65 63.72 10.01
C ARG A 5 -58.15 63.83 9.84
N ALA A 6 -57.46 64.54 10.68
CA ALA A 6 -56.01 64.54 10.80
C ALA A 6 -55.58 63.18 11.35
N THR A 7 -54.86 62.41 10.53
CA THR A 7 -54.20 61.20 11.02
C THR A 7 -53.03 61.62 11.88
N LEU A 8 -53.11 61.34 13.17
CA LEU A 8 -52.00 61.47 14.10
C LEU A 8 -50.88 60.52 13.67
N ARG A 9 -49.78 61.07 13.16
CA ARG A 9 -48.56 60.34 12.93
C ARG A 9 -47.94 60.04 14.29
N SER A 10 -48.03 58.82 14.75
CA SER A 10 -47.26 58.36 15.93
C SER A 10 -45.77 58.37 15.58
N ALA A 11 -44.98 59.14 16.28
CA ALA A 11 -43.53 59.13 16.19
C ALA A 11 -43.01 57.96 17.03
N PHE A 12 -41.98 57.24 16.55
CA PHE A 12 -41.34 56.16 17.30
C PHE A 12 -40.68 56.71 18.54
N THR A 13 -40.79 55.95 19.63
CA THR A 13 -40.09 56.27 20.88
C THR A 13 -38.63 55.80 20.83
N LEU A 14 -37.72 56.48 21.51
CA LEU A 14 -36.31 56.11 21.59
C LEU A 14 -36.15 54.69 22.13
N VAL A 15 -36.99 54.29 23.09
CA VAL A 15 -36.97 52.93 23.69
C VAL A 15 -37.34 51.87 22.65
N GLU A 16 -38.30 52.12 21.78
CA GLU A 16 -38.72 51.19 20.73
C GLU A 16 -37.60 50.95 19.72
N ILE A 17 -36.84 51.99 19.36
CA ILE A 17 -35.67 51.87 18.48
C ILE A 17 -34.56 51.07 19.20
N MET A 18 -34.31 51.30 20.49
CA MET A 18 -33.30 50.53 21.24
C MET A 18 -33.67 49.06 21.36
N ILE A 19 -34.94 48.73 21.59
CA ILE A 19 -35.43 47.35 21.61
C ILE A 19 -35.31 46.72 20.23
N ALA A 20 -35.67 47.42 19.17
CA ALA A 20 -35.56 46.93 17.80
C ALA A 20 -34.09 46.60 17.40
N ILE A 21 -33.13 47.48 17.76
CA ILE A 21 -31.69 47.25 17.52
C ILE A 21 -31.20 46.06 18.36
N GLY A 22 -31.63 45.97 19.64
CA GLY A 22 -31.30 44.83 20.48
C GLY A 22 -31.79 43.49 19.92
N LEU A 23 -33.04 43.43 19.47
CA LEU A 23 -33.59 42.22 18.80
C LEU A 23 -32.88 41.91 17.49
N LEU A 24 -32.61 42.93 16.67
CA LEU A 24 -31.87 42.75 15.41
C LEU A 24 -30.46 42.20 15.68
N SER A 25 -29.75 42.72 16.68
CA SER A 25 -28.40 42.22 17.05
C SER A 25 -28.44 40.77 17.52
N LEU A 26 -29.45 40.37 18.26
CA LEU A 26 -29.66 39.00 18.72
C LEU A 26 -29.93 38.04 17.53
N VAL A 27 -30.75 38.46 16.59
CA VAL A 27 -31.02 37.68 15.36
C VAL A 27 -29.76 37.52 14.49
N LEU A 28 -28.99 38.60 14.32
CA LEU A 28 -27.73 38.56 13.61
C LEU A 28 -26.71 37.65 14.28
N ALA A 29 -26.61 37.70 15.59
CA ALA A 29 -25.73 36.80 16.37
C ALA A 29 -26.15 35.33 16.23
N ALA A 30 -27.45 35.04 16.24
CA ALA A 30 -27.97 33.68 16.02
C ALA A 30 -27.66 33.16 14.61
N ILE A 31 -27.85 34.00 13.59
CA ILE A 31 -27.52 33.66 12.20
C ILE A 31 -26.02 33.40 12.05
N TYR A 32 -25.17 34.26 12.59
CA TYR A 32 -23.72 34.11 12.55
C TYR A 32 -23.25 32.82 13.26
N SER A 33 -23.80 32.55 14.44
CA SER A 33 -23.51 31.32 15.18
C SER A 33 -23.91 30.07 14.39
N SER A 34 -25.08 30.05 13.81
CA SER A 34 -25.57 28.96 12.97
C SER A 34 -24.69 28.75 11.73
N TRP A 35 -24.30 29.85 11.07
CA TRP A 35 -23.41 29.80 9.91
C TRP A 35 -22.05 29.22 10.24
N THR A 36 -21.41 29.67 11.33
CA THR A 36 -20.12 29.16 11.76
C THR A 36 -20.18 27.68 12.19
N ALA A 37 -21.28 27.25 12.81
CA ALA A 37 -21.49 25.85 13.15
C ALA A 37 -21.59 24.97 11.90
N ILE A 38 -22.33 25.40 10.86
CA ILE A 38 -22.44 24.69 9.58
C ILE A 38 -21.07 24.58 8.90
N LEU A 39 -20.30 25.67 8.84
CA LEU A 39 -18.96 25.64 8.22
C LEU A 39 -18.01 24.68 8.93
N ARG A 40 -18.01 24.66 10.27
CA ARG A 40 -17.18 23.73 11.07
C ARG A 40 -17.61 22.28 10.82
N SER A 41 -18.89 22.00 10.86
CA SER A 41 -19.43 20.65 10.61
C SER A 41 -19.11 20.17 9.19
N SER A 42 -19.26 21.04 8.19
CA SER A 42 -18.92 20.71 6.79
C SER A 42 -17.43 20.40 6.64
N LYS A 43 -16.54 21.21 7.24
CA LYS A 43 -15.09 20.94 7.20
C LYS A 43 -14.75 19.61 7.85
N THR A 44 -15.27 19.32 9.03
CA THR A 44 -15.04 18.04 9.72
C THR A 44 -15.52 16.85 8.88
N GLY A 45 -16.69 16.98 8.22
CA GLY A 45 -17.21 15.94 7.32
C GLY A 45 -16.31 15.68 6.11
N LEU A 46 -15.79 16.76 5.48
CA LEU A 46 -14.87 16.64 4.35
C LEU A 46 -13.54 16.01 4.77
N ASP A 47 -12.99 16.40 5.91
CA ASP A 47 -11.73 15.85 6.42
C ASP A 47 -11.88 14.35 6.74
N ALA A 48 -13.00 13.94 7.35
CA ALA A 48 -13.30 12.53 7.60
C ALA A 48 -13.45 11.72 6.31
N ALA A 49 -14.17 12.26 5.32
CA ALA A 49 -14.33 11.61 4.02
C ALA A 49 -12.98 11.44 3.28
N ALA A 50 -12.12 12.47 3.32
CA ALA A 50 -10.79 12.42 2.73
C ALA A 50 -9.91 11.36 3.41
N SER A 51 -9.95 11.27 4.74
CA SER A 51 -9.20 10.25 5.50
C SER A 51 -9.64 8.84 5.14
N ALA A 52 -10.95 8.58 5.10
CA ALA A 52 -11.49 7.29 4.71
C ALA A 52 -11.13 6.90 3.26
N GLN A 53 -11.11 7.87 2.35
CA GLN A 53 -10.70 7.64 0.97
C GLN A 53 -9.21 7.31 0.88
N LEU A 54 -8.33 8.03 1.58
CA LEU A 54 -6.90 7.74 1.63
C LEU A 54 -6.64 6.35 2.21
N ALA A 55 -7.34 5.96 3.27
CA ALA A 55 -7.24 4.63 3.85
C ALA A 55 -7.58 3.52 2.85
N ARG A 56 -8.65 3.68 2.06
CA ARG A 56 -9.02 2.73 1.00
C ARG A 56 -7.98 2.66 -0.12
N ILE A 57 -7.45 3.81 -0.54
CA ILE A 57 -6.39 3.87 -1.55
C ILE A 57 -5.13 3.17 -1.02
N THR A 58 -4.76 3.40 0.23
CA THR A 58 -3.61 2.76 0.88
C THR A 58 -3.71 1.24 0.84
N VAL A 59 -4.86 0.71 1.25
CA VAL A 59 -5.12 -0.74 1.23
C VAL A 59 -5.01 -1.28 -0.19
N ARG A 60 -5.62 -0.62 -1.16
CA ARG A 60 -5.57 -1.04 -2.57
C ARG A 60 -4.15 -1.04 -3.12
N VAL A 61 -3.34 -0.03 -2.81
CA VAL A 61 -1.93 0.04 -3.23
C VAL A 61 -1.13 -1.11 -2.64
N LEU A 62 -1.37 -1.47 -1.37
CA LEU A 62 -0.77 -2.63 -0.72
C LEU A 62 -1.22 -3.95 -1.39
N GLU A 63 -2.51 -4.13 -1.63
CA GLU A 63 -3.09 -5.30 -2.30
C GLU A 63 -2.51 -5.47 -3.71
N ASP A 64 -2.50 -4.42 -4.53
CA ASP A 64 -2.00 -4.44 -5.91
C ASP A 64 -0.51 -4.80 -5.97
N SER A 65 0.31 -4.23 -5.06
CA SER A 65 1.74 -4.50 -5.03
C SER A 65 2.08 -5.90 -4.50
N LEU A 66 1.44 -6.34 -3.42
CA LEU A 66 1.65 -7.67 -2.84
C LEU A 66 1.13 -8.77 -3.78
N GLY A 67 0.00 -8.53 -4.45
CA GLY A 67 -0.55 -9.45 -5.44
C GLY A 67 0.37 -9.66 -6.64
N SER A 68 1.25 -8.71 -6.93
CA SER A 68 2.25 -8.76 -8.02
C SER A 68 3.68 -8.96 -7.53
N ALA A 69 3.88 -9.35 -6.27
CA ALA A 69 5.19 -9.61 -5.68
C ALA A 69 5.94 -10.69 -6.45
N GLN A 70 7.25 -10.54 -6.55
CA GLN A 70 8.14 -11.47 -7.25
C GLN A 70 9.34 -11.82 -6.38
N SER A 71 9.78 -13.08 -6.47
CA SER A 71 11.00 -13.54 -5.82
C SER A 71 11.72 -14.56 -6.67
N PHE A 72 13.05 -14.41 -6.77
CA PHE A 72 13.95 -15.28 -7.53
C PHE A 72 15.09 -15.75 -6.64
N ALA A 73 15.12 -17.04 -6.34
CA ALA A 73 16.09 -17.61 -5.41
C ALA A 73 17.56 -17.46 -5.86
N ALA A 74 17.82 -17.43 -7.18
CA ALA A 74 19.19 -17.19 -7.68
C ALA A 74 19.65 -15.74 -7.48
N ASN A 75 18.75 -14.79 -7.27
CA ASN A 75 19.02 -13.37 -7.20
C ASN A 75 18.49 -12.74 -5.90
N LEU A 76 18.55 -13.48 -4.79
CA LEU A 76 18.05 -13.05 -3.49
C LEU A 76 18.53 -11.69 -3.02
N PRO A 77 19.81 -11.28 -3.21
CA PRO A 77 20.23 -9.93 -2.82
C PRO A 77 19.40 -8.81 -3.43
N TYR A 78 18.79 -9.07 -4.59
CA TYR A 78 17.91 -8.13 -5.28
C TYR A 78 16.42 -8.39 -5.03
N TYR A 79 16.03 -9.63 -4.72
CA TYR A 79 14.62 -10.07 -4.62
C TYR A 79 14.19 -10.46 -3.20
N TYR A 80 14.95 -10.09 -2.17
CA TYR A 80 14.58 -10.40 -0.80
C TYR A 80 13.24 -9.77 -0.41
N PHE A 81 12.51 -10.47 0.43
CA PHE A 81 11.30 -10.00 1.10
C PHE A 81 11.67 -9.69 2.55
N ALA A 82 11.46 -8.45 2.98
CA ALA A 82 11.73 -8.01 4.35
C ALA A 82 10.45 -7.44 4.96
N ALA A 83 10.13 -7.89 6.16
CA ALA A 83 9.01 -7.40 6.93
C ALA A 83 9.40 -7.36 8.41
N GLU A 84 9.34 -6.18 9.00
CA GLU A 84 9.69 -5.91 10.38
C GLU A 84 8.52 -5.22 11.07
N ASN A 85 8.04 -5.79 12.16
CA ASN A 85 7.07 -5.19 13.06
C ASN A 85 7.79 -4.36 14.15
N GLY A 86 7.06 -3.51 14.85
CA GLY A 86 7.57 -2.70 15.96
C GLY A 86 7.23 -1.23 15.83
N ASP A 87 8.04 -0.39 16.47
CA ASP A 87 7.81 1.06 16.48
C ASP A 87 8.00 1.72 15.11
N SER A 88 8.87 1.17 14.29
CA SER A 88 9.14 1.63 12.93
C SER A 88 8.97 0.47 11.95
N PRO A 89 7.73 0.02 11.71
CA PRO A 89 7.47 -1.12 10.87
C PRO A 89 7.90 -0.83 9.42
N VAL A 90 8.50 -1.84 8.80
CA VAL A 90 8.95 -1.79 7.41
C VAL A 90 8.50 -3.03 6.67
N LEU A 91 7.95 -2.84 5.48
CA LEU A 91 7.62 -3.90 4.54
C LEU A 91 8.29 -3.59 3.21
N SER A 92 9.23 -4.42 2.77
CA SER A 92 9.99 -4.21 1.53
C SER A 92 10.08 -5.48 0.71
N PHE A 93 9.70 -5.39 -0.56
CA PHE A 93 9.73 -6.51 -1.49
C PHE A 93 9.81 -6.00 -2.93
N VAL A 94 10.03 -6.91 -3.87
CA VAL A 94 10.01 -6.61 -5.31
C VAL A 94 8.67 -7.00 -5.89
N ALA A 95 8.11 -6.12 -6.71
CA ALA A 95 6.85 -6.35 -7.40
C ALA A 95 6.91 -5.86 -8.84
N ARG A 96 6.12 -6.50 -9.70
CA ARG A 96 5.87 -6.01 -11.06
C ARG A 96 4.64 -5.11 -11.04
N LEU A 97 4.87 -3.81 -11.07
CA LEU A 97 3.85 -2.80 -10.87
C LEU A 97 3.20 -2.38 -12.20
N SER A 98 1.89 -2.21 -12.16
CA SER A 98 1.13 -1.73 -13.32
C SER A 98 1.44 -0.26 -13.64
N LYS A 99 1.12 0.18 -14.86
CA LYS A 99 1.22 1.60 -15.25
C LYS A 99 0.26 2.50 -14.46
N SER A 100 -0.79 1.95 -13.87
CA SER A 100 -1.73 2.67 -13.00
C SER A 100 -1.29 2.77 -11.55
N PHE A 101 -0.21 2.09 -11.16
CA PHE A 101 0.33 2.17 -9.81
C PHE A 101 0.86 3.60 -9.53
N PRO A 102 0.73 4.12 -8.29
CA PRO A 102 1.12 5.47 -7.96
C PRO A 102 2.52 5.82 -8.47
N ARG A 103 2.67 6.96 -9.12
CA ARG A 103 3.92 7.50 -9.68
C ARG A 103 4.61 6.63 -10.75
N SER A 104 3.93 5.62 -11.32
CA SER A 104 4.53 4.77 -12.36
C SER A 104 5.04 5.53 -13.58
N GLY A 105 4.42 6.65 -13.92
CA GLY A 105 4.85 7.50 -15.04
C GLY A 105 6.29 8.04 -14.92
N LYS A 106 6.83 8.16 -13.69
CA LYS A 106 8.22 8.59 -13.45
C LYS A 106 9.23 7.53 -13.88
N PHE A 107 8.84 6.26 -13.84
CA PHE A 107 9.74 5.12 -14.09
C PHE A 107 9.66 4.57 -15.51
N GLY A 108 8.80 5.13 -16.37
CA GLY A 108 8.66 4.69 -17.75
C GLY A 108 8.27 3.21 -17.88
N ASP A 109 9.10 2.43 -18.56
CA ASP A 109 8.88 1.00 -18.76
C ASP A 109 9.55 0.10 -17.69
N LEU A 110 10.13 0.71 -16.65
CA LEU A 110 10.71 -0.02 -15.52
C LEU A 110 9.59 -0.47 -14.57
N ASP A 111 8.91 -1.55 -14.92
CA ASP A 111 7.76 -2.09 -14.19
C ASP A 111 8.15 -2.96 -13.00
N VAL A 112 9.35 -3.57 -12.99
CA VAL A 112 9.88 -4.35 -11.87
C VAL A 112 10.63 -3.43 -10.91
N ARG A 113 10.04 -3.19 -9.75
CA ARG A 113 10.55 -2.24 -8.77
C ARG A 113 10.52 -2.85 -7.37
N ARG A 114 11.48 -2.45 -6.54
CA ARG A 114 11.38 -2.62 -5.11
C ARG A 114 10.44 -1.57 -4.56
N VAL A 115 9.47 -2.00 -3.79
CA VAL A 115 8.57 -1.15 -3.02
C VAL A 115 8.90 -1.28 -1.54
N THR A 116 8.90 -0.16 -0.85
CA THR A 116 9.15 -0.10 0.59
C THR A 116 8.07 0.75 1.24
N TYR A 117 7.34 0.14 2.16
CA TYR A 117 6.37 0.79 3.02
C TYR A 117 6.99 0.97 4.39
N SER A 118 6.97 2.16 4.93
CA SER A 118 7.50 2.48 6.26
C SER A 118 6.66 3.54 6.95
N ILE A 119 6.68 3.54 8.28
CA ILE A 119 6.10 4.62 9.05
C ILE A 119 7.21 5.61 9.40
N GLU A 120 7.01 6.87 9.02
CA GLU A 120 7.98 7.94 9.21
C GLU A 120 7.34 9.14 9.91
N ALA A 121 8.18 9.95 10.57
CA ALA A 121 7.75 11.21 11.15
C ALA A 121 7.55 12.25 10.03
N ALA A 122 6.41 12.91 10.05
CA ALA A 122 6.13 14.08 9.22
C ALA A 122 6.71 15.35 9.84
N PRO A 123 6.87 16.45 9.07
CA PRO A 123 7.38 17.73 9.59
C PRO A 123 6.56 18.31 10.74
N ASP A 124 5.28 17.98 10.85
CA ASP A 124 4.36 18.39 11.92
C ASP A 124 4.45 17.48 13.17
N GLY A 125 5.38 16.52 13.19
CA GLY A 125 5.55 15.55 14.27
C GLY A 125 4.53 14.41 14.26
N SER A 126 3.62 14.37 13.29
CA SER A 126 2.73 13.23 13.09
C SER A 126 3.50 12.04 12.49
N ARG A 127 2.93 10.84 12.61
CA ARG A 127 3.45 9.65 11.92
C ARG A 127 2.64 9.41 10.65
N GLN A 128 3.32 9.09 9.57
CA GLN A 128 2.72 8.85 8.28
C GLN A 128 3.24 7.55 7.66
N LEU A 129 2.35 6.83 6.98
CA LEU A 129 2.74 5.68 6.17
C LEU A 129 3.19 6.19 4.81
N VAL A 130 4.41 5.88 4.45
CA VAL A 130 5.00 6.29 3.17
C VAL A 130 5.34 5.10 2.30
N LEU A 131 5.29 5.32 1.00
CA LEU A 131 5.72 4.39 -0.04
C LEU A 131 6.91 4.98 -0.79
N ARG A 132 7.98 4.21 -0.87
CA ARG A 132 9.11 4.45 -1.75
C ARG A 132 9.21 3.37 -2.81
N GLN A 133 9.67 3.75 -3.98
CA GLN A 133 9.84 2.84 -5.11
C GLN A 133 11.24 3.01 -5.69
N ASN A 134 11.86 1.90 -6.05
CA ASN A 134 13.15 1.91 -6.71
C ASN A 134 13.18 0.83 -7.81
N PRO A 135 13.52 1.17 -9.05
CA PRO A 135 13.76 0.16 -10.07
C PRO A 135 14.82 -0.83 -9.61
N LEU A 136 14.60 -2.09 -9.94
CA LEU A 136 15.53 -3.13 -9.54
C LEU A 136 16.90 -2.90 -10.21
N VAL A 137 17.98 -3.13 -9.43
CA VAL A 137 19.38 -2.96 -9.91
C VAL A 137 19.77 -1.50 -10.20
N MET A 138 18.97 -0.53 -9.81
CA MET A 138 19.32 0.89 -9.86
C MET A 138 19.51 1.46 -8.45
N ASP A 139 20.37 2.47 -8.34
CA ASP A 139 20.49 3.23 -7.10
C ASP A 139 19.18 3.98 -6.81
N PRO A 140 18.79 4.11 -5.53
CA PRO A 140 17.62 4.87 -5.15
C PRO A 140 17.70 6.31 -5.67
N ASP A 141 16.68 6.72 -6.43
CA ASP A 141 16.57 8.10 -6.88
C ASP A 141 16.47 9.04 -5.67
N LYS A 142 17.22 10.16 -5.73
CA LYS A 142 17.22 11.15 -4.67
C LYS A 142 15.82 11.70 -4.39
N ASP A 143 15.02 11.94 -5.43
CA ASP A 143 13.66 12.43 -5.27
C ASP A 143 12.75 11.40 -4.57
N GLU A 144 12.91 10.10 -4.85
CA GLU A 144 12.15 9.05 -4.14
C GLU A 144 12.56 8.94 -2.66
N LYS A 145 13.82 9.27 -2.37
CA LYS A 145 14.32 9.30 -1.00
C LYS A 145 13.80 10.51 -0.24
N ASP A 146 13.85 11.70 -0.85
CA ASP A 146 13.53 12.96 -0.20
C ASP A 146 12.01 13.25 -0.21
N TYR A 147 11.28 12.77 -1.22
CA TYR A 147 9.85 13.01 -1.42
C TYR A 147 9.04 11.70 -1.60
N PRO A 148 8.88 10.90 -0.55
CA PRO A 148 8.10 9.66 -0.62
C PRO A 148 6.61 9.94 -0.90
N ILE A 149 5.90 8.92 -1.36
CA ILE A 149 4.45 9.00 -1.50
C ILE A 149 3.81 8.79 -0.13
N VAL A 150 3.09 9.78 0.37
CA VAL A 150 2.32 9.65 1.62
C VAL A 150 1.01 8.94 1.32
N LEU A 151 0.83 7.74 1.87
CA LEU A 151 -0.36 6.91 1.70
C LEU A 151 -1.40 7.16 2.79
N ALA A 152 -0.97 7.34 4.04
CA ALA A 152 -1.85 7.64 5.16
C ALA A 152 -1.16 8.59 6.15
N LYS A 153 -1.94 9.45 6.77
CA LYS A 153 -1.51 10.37 7.83
C LYS A 153 -2.02 9.89 9.18
N ASN A 154 -1.42 10.42 10.25
CA ASN A 154 -1.81 10.12 11.64
C ASN A 154 -1.80 8.62 11.96
N VAL A 155 -0.84 7.89 11.38
CA VAL A 155 -0.71 6.45 11.57
C VAL A 155 -0.18 6.14 12.97
N LYS A 156 -0.88 5.30 13.71
CA LYS A 156 -0.47 4.83 15.04
C LYS A 156 0.30 3.51 14.99
N GLY A 157 0.04 2.69 13.99
CA GLY A 157 0.73 1.42 13.81
C GLY A 157 0.41 0.76 12.48
N LEU A 158 1.28 -0.10 12.06
CA LEU A 158 1.11 -1.05 10.97
C LEU A 158 1.59 -2.40 11.49
N ASP A 159 0.66 -3.28 11.80
CA ASP A 159 0.97 -4.62 12.25
C ASP A 159 0.86 -5.60 11.08
N MET A 160 1.79 -6.53 11.02
CA MET A 160 1.86 -7.53 9.96
C MET A 160 1.90 -8.92 10.57
N GLN A 161 1.05 -9.82 10.07
CA GLN A 161 1.11 -11.25 10.39
C GLN A 161 1.19 -12.06 9.10
N PHE A 162 1.91 -13.17 9.16
CA PHE A 162 2.22 -14.01 8.01
C PHE A 162 1.67 -15.40 8.24
N TRP A 163 1.01 -15.96 7.22
CA TRP A 163 0.53 -17.33 7.28
C TRP A 163 1.68 -18.30 7.05
N ASP A 164 2.06 -19.03 8.10
CA ASP A 164 3.06 -20.10 8.00
C ASP A 164 2.40 -21.45 7.83
N SER A 165 2.43 -21.96 6.60
CA SER A 165 1.90 -23.27 6.24
C SER A 165 2.86 -24.42 6.57
N ASN A 166 4.08 -24.14 6.98
CA ASN A 166 5.07 -25.17 7.34
C ASN A 166 4.95 -25.61 8.80
N LYS A 167 4.23 -24.83 9.61
CA LYS A 167 3.90 -25.22 10.97
C LYS A 167 2.78 -26.27 10.99
N ASN A 168 2.75 -27.07 12.04
CA ASN A 168 1.71 -28.08 12.23
C ASN A 168 1.07 -27.95 13.64
N PRO A 169 -0.16 -27.41 13.78
CA PRO A 169 -1.00 -26.88 12.69
C PRO A 169 -0.49 -25.58 12.10
N PRO A 170 -0.90 -25.22 10.85
CA PRO A 170 -0.58 -23.94 10.26
C PRO A 170 -1.14 -22.80 11.11
N GLU A 171 -0.35 -21.72 11.27
CA GLU A 171 -0.75 -20.59 12.12
C GLU A 171 -0.24 -19.24 11.60
N TRP A 172 -0.81 -18.15 12.12
CA TRP A 172 -0.32 -16.79 11.91
C TRP A 172 0.88 -16.50 12.80
N VAL A 173 1.94 -15.93 12.21
CA VAL A 173 3.18 -15.56 12.90
C VAL A 173 3.48 -14.08 12.70
N ASP A 174 4.03 -13.43 13.71
CA ASP A 174 4.33 -11.99 13.67
C ASP A 174 5.66 -11.67 12.97
N THR A 175 6.48 -12.69 12.72
CA THR A 175 7.78 -12.54 12.06
C THR A 175 7.89 -13.48 10.88
N TRP A 176 8.37 -12.96 9.74
CA TRP A 176 8.62 -13.78 8.57
C TRP A 176 10.10 -13.88 8.28
N GLU A 177 10.67 -15.08 8.44
CA GLU A 177 12.08 -15.34 8.18
C GLU A 177 12.36 -15.59 6.68
N GLY A 178 11.79 -14.74 5.82
CA GLY A 178 11.93 -14.83 4.35
C GLY A 178 13.37 -14.98 3.85
N PRO A 179 14.35 -14.22 4.39
CA PRO A 179 15.74 -14.35 4.01
C PRO A 179 16.34 -15.72 4.31
N LYS A 180 15.88 -16.41 5.37
CA LYS A 180 16.33 -17.75 5.73
C LYS A 180 15.64 -18.86 4.94
N THR A 181 14.36 -18.66 4.63
CA THR A 181 13.55 -19.67 3.94
C THR A 181 13.55 -19.51 2.43
N ASN A 182 14.01 -18.36 1.91
CA ASN A 182 13.94 -18.01 0.47
C ASN A 182 12.52 -18.13 -0.12
N GLN A 183 11.51 -17.88 0.70
CA GLN A 183 10.11 -18.05 0.32
C GLN A 183 9.32 -16.78 0.58
N LEU A 184 8.35 -16.51 -0.28
CA LEU A 184 7.33 -15.52 -0.02
C LEU A 184 6.26 -16.13 0.90
N PRO A 185 5.68 -15.35 1.83
CA PRO A 185 4.51 -15.80 2.59
C PRO A 185 3.34 -15.99 1.63
N LYS A 186 2.50 -17.00 1.86
CA LYS A 186 1.30 -17.23 1.03
C LYS A 186 0.22 -16.18 1.26
N MET A 187 0.10 -15.72 2.51
CA MET A 187 -0.85 -14.69 2.91
C MET A 187 -0.21 -13.77 3.94
N ILE A 188 -0.59 -12.52 3.89
CA ILE A 188 -0.23 -11.49 4.89
C ILE A 188 -1.53 -10.90 5.41
N MET A 189 -1.65 -10.79 6.72
CA MET A 189 -2.66 -9.98 7.40
C MET A 189 -2.01 -8.65 7.80
N LEU A 190 -2.53 -7.56 7.26
CA LEU A 190 -2.09 -6.20 7.54
C LEU A 190 -3.16 -5.49 8.37
N THR A 191 -2.75 -4.88 9.47
CA THR A 191 -3.62 -4.07 10.31
C THR A 191 -3.06 -2.67 10.40
N LEU A 192 -3.72 -1.72 9.73
CA LEU A 192 -3.39 -0.30 9.75
C LEU A 192 -4.24 0.40 10.81
N LYS A 193 -3.57 1.07 11.76
CA LYS A 193 -4.21 1.81 12.86
C LYS A 193 -4.06 3.31 12.63
N LEU A 194 -5.18 4.03 12.58
CA LEU A 194 -5.23 5.46 12.27
C LEU A 194 -5.85 6.24 13.45
N ALA A 195 -5.49 7.51 13.57
CA ALA A 195 -6.10 8.45 14.50
C ALA A 195 -6.63 9.68 13.75
N ASP A 196 -7.62 10.36 14.34
CA ASP A 196 -8.21 11.58 13.76
C ASP A 196 -7.23 12.75 13.73
N ASN A 197 -6.34 12.82 14.72
CA ASN A 197 -5.38 13.92 14.79
C ASN A 197 -4.00 13.43 15.27
N PRO A 198 -2.92 14.18 14.99
CA PRO A 198 -1.55 13.76 15.27
C PRO A 198 -1.28 13.47 16.74
N HIS A 199 -1.88 14.23 17.64
CA HIS A 199 -1.60 14.19 19.08
C HIS A 199 -2.53 13.26 19.85
N SER A 200 -3.56 12.70 19.19
CA SER A 200 -4.43 11.72 19.83
C SER A 200 -3.70 10.38 20.01
N SER A 201 -3.72 9.84 21.20
CA SER A 201 -3.29 8.45 21.46
C SER A 201 -4.38 7.43 21.11
N ARG A 202 -5.62 7.90 20.91
CA ARG A 202 -6.77 7.04 20.61
C ARG A 202 -6.74 6.63 19.14
N ILE A 203 -6.82 5.33 18.90
CA ILE A 203 -7.08 4.76 17.58
C ILE A 203 -8.55 5.01 17.24
N THR A 204 -8.80 5.68 16.13
CA THR A 204 -10.17 5.99 15.65
C THR A 204 -10.62 5.03 14.58
N GLU A 205 -9.69 4.57 13.76
CA GLU A 205 -9.98 3.63 12.68
C GLU A 205 -8.91 2.53 12.66
N GLU A 206 -9.37 1.28 12.54
CA GLU A 206 -8.51 0.11 12.40
C GLU A 206 -8.97 -0.67 11.16
N ILE A 207 -8.05 -0.85 10.21
CA ILE A 207 -8.33 -1.51 8.94
C ILE A 207 -7.48 -2.76 8.86
N THR A 208 -8.12 -3.92 8.96
CA THR A 208 -7.46 -5.22 8.78
C THR A 208 -7.77 -5.78 7.40
N ARG A 209 -6.74 -6.28 6.71
CA ARG A 209 -6.84 -6.96 5.41
C ARG A 209 -5.96 -8.19 5.38
N ILE A 210 -6.51 -9.25 4.83
CA ILE A 210 -5.76 -10.47 4.48
C ILE A 210 -5.53 -10.44 2.98
N ILE A 211 -4.27 -10.43 2.60
CA ILE A 211 -3.83 -10.33 1.21
C ILE A 211 -3.13 -11.64 0.84
N SER A 212 -3.61 -12.29 -0.20
CA SER A 212 -2.97 -13.48 -0.76
C SER A 212 -1.83 -13.07 -1.70
N ILE A 213 -0.68 -13.71 -1.57
CA ILE A 213 0.45 -13.57 -2.48
C ILE A 213 0.47 -14.80 -3.38
N PRO A 214 -0.01 -14.68 -4.63
CA PRO A 214 -0.13 -15.82 -5.54
C PRO A 214 1.21 -16.31 -6.06
N SER A 215 2.24 -15.45 -5.96
CA SER A 215 3.59 -15.78 -6.45
C SER A 215 4.31 -16.70 -5.49
N MET A 216 5.15 -17.57 -6.06
CA MET A 216 6.12 -18.36 -5.31
C MET A 216 7.54 -17.96 -5.72
N THR A 217 8.52 -18.22 -4.86
CA THR A 217 9.91 -18.00 -5.20
C THR A 217 10.36 -18.93 -6.32
N VAL A 218 10.83 -18.36 -7.42
CA VAL A 218 11.33 -19.11 -8.58
C VAL A 218 12.67 -19.75 -8.24
N GLN A 219 12.75 -21.08 -8.32
CA GLN A 219 13.94 -21.83 -7.98
C GLN A 219 15.05 -21.64 -9.04
N PRO A 220 16.36 -21.70 -8.65
CA PRO A 220 17.47 -21.51 -9.57
C PRO A 220 17.42 -22.41 -10.82
N VAL A 221 17.00 -23.66 -10.64
CA VAL A 221 16.88 -24.64 -11.74
C VAL A 221 15.90 -24.19 -12.83
N TRP A 222 14.92 -23.38 -12.51
CA TRP A 222 13.96 -22.85 -13.48
C TRP A 222 14.44 -21.57 -14.16
N GLN A 223 15.49 -20.96 -13.64
CA GLN A 223 16.07 -19.72 -14.15
C GLN A 223 17.22 -19.99 -15.14
N THR A 224 17.81 -21.21 -15.10
CA THR A 224 18.81 -21.60 -16.08
C THR A 224 18.12 -21.94 -17.40
N PRO A 225 18.59 -21.41 -18.54
CA PRO A 225 18.15 -21.89 -19.83
C PRO A 225 18.36 -23.42 -19.87
N ARG A 226 17.32 -24.19 -20.16
CA ARG A 226 17.51 -25.59 -20.49
C ARG A 226 18.48 -25.59 -21.67
N GLY A 227 19.72 -25.98 -21.39
CA GLY A 227 20.73 -26.15 -22.45
C GLY A 227 20.05 -26.90 -23.56
N GLY A 228 20.10 -26.36 -24.79
CA GLY A 228 19.50 -27.01 -25.96
C GLY A 228 20.06 -28.41 -26.06
N GLY A 229 19.31 -29.37 -25.51
CA GLY A 229 19.55 -30.77 -25.87
C GLY A 229 19.49 -30.80 -27.39
N GLN A 230 20.56 -31.24 -28.01
CA GLN A 230 20.53 -31.59 -29.42
C GLN A 230 19.17 -32.26 -29.70
N PRO A 231 18.44 -31.85 -30.73
CA PRO A 231 17.24 -32.57 -31.12
C PRO A 231 17.61 -34.03 -31.21
N GLY A 232 17.12 -34.84 -30.26
CA GLY A 232 17.35 -36.26 -30.30
C GLY A 232 16.91 -36.73 -31.68
N THR A 233 17.81 -37.33 -32.43
CA THR A 233 17.50 -38.01 -33.67
C THR A 233 16.25 -38.83 -33.42
N PRO A 234 15.17 -38.70 -34.22
CA PRO A 234 13.97 -39.48 -34.01
C PRO A 234 14.36 -40.97 -34.04
N GLN A 235 14.23 -41.62 -32.90
CA GLN A 235 14.39 -43.09 -32.89
C GLN A 235 13.19 -43.65 -33.63
N ILE A 236 13.48 -44.19 -34.82
CA ILE A 236 12.50 -44.94 -35.62
C ILE A 236 12.15 -46.19 -34.79
N PRO A 237 10.88 -46.41 -34.40
CA PRO A 237 10.48 -47.62 -33.67
C PRO A 237 10.67 -48.81 -34.61
N GLY A 238 11.65 -49.67 -34.34
CA GLY A 238 11.82 -50.89 -35.08
C GLY A 238 13.24 -51.36 -35.38
N GLN A 239 14.29 -50.55 -35.19
CA GLN A 239 15.65 -51.07 -35.33
C GLN A 239 16.12 -51.70 -34.00
N ARG A 240 16.08 -53.03 -33.94
CA ARG A 240 16.79 -53.83 -32.95
C ARG A 240 18.28 -53.56 -33.11
N GLY A 241 18.91 -53.00 -32.10
CA GLY A 241 20.36 -52.82 -32.06
C GLY A 241 21.09 -54.15 -32.29
N VAL A 242 21.89 -54.17 -33.32
CA VAL A 242 22.86 -55.26 -33.53
C VAL A 242 23.91 -55.10 -32.45
N LEU A 243 24.00 -56.08 -31.56
CA LEU A 243 25.05 -56.20 -30.55
C LEU A 243 26.40 -56.32 -31.26
N PRO A 244 27.44 -55.59 -30.83
CA PRO A 244 28.79 -55.82 -31.35
C PRO A 244 29.30 -57.21 -30.91
N ASN A 245 29.76 -57.99 -31.89
CA ASN A 245 30.33 -59.30 -31.68
C ASN A 245 31.67 -59.23 -30.93
N PRO A 246 31.82 -59.86 -29.74
CA PRO A 246 33.10 -59.92 -29.07
C PRO A 246 33.88 -61.17 -29.52
N GLY A 247 34.58 -61.07 -30.62
CA GLY A 247 35.37 -62.22 -31.08
C GLY A 247 36.24 -61.91 -32.29
N GLY A 248 37.35 -61.27 -32.12
CA GLY A 248 38.41 -61.09 -33.07
C GLY A 248 39.76 -61.34 -32.39
N MET A 249 40.10 -62.63 -32.26
CA MET A 249 41.46 -63.01 -31.97
C MET A 249 42.38 -62.59 -33.09
N ASN A 250 43.35 -61.78 -32.85
CA ASN A 250 44.42 -61.46 -33.76
C ASN A 250 45.57 -62.40 -33.47
N ILE A 251 45.76 -63.36 -34.35
CA ILE A 251 46.94 -64.27 -34.40
C ILE A 251 47.90 -63.61 -35.39
N GLY A 252 49.01 -63.03 -34.90
CA GLY A 252 50.08 -62.52 -35.73
C GLY A 252 51.00 -63.70 -36.14
N PRO A 253 51.62 -63.72 -37.39
CA PRO A 253 52.67 -64.55 -37.73
C PRO A 253 54.05 -63.90 -37.56
N ARG A 254 54.98 -64.62 -37.00
CA ARG A 254 56.45 -64.61 -37.10
C ARG A 254 57.19 -63.35 -37.50
#